data_79b9cc2818e44b7e5d90eee85defb15c
#
_entry.id   79b9cc2818e44b7e5d90eee85defb15c
#
_cell.length_a   1.000
_cell.length_b   1.000
_cell.length_c   1.000
_cell.angle_alpha   90.00
_cell.angle_beta   90.00
_cell.angle_gamma   90.00
#
_symmetry.space_group_name_H-M   'P 1'
#
loop_
_entity.id
_entity.type
_entity.pdbx_description
1 polymer ?
#
loop_
_entity_poly.entity_id
_entity_poly.type
_entity_poly.pdbx_seq_one_letter_code
_entity_poly.pdbx_strand_id
1 'polypeptide(L)' 'MSLSDELKSIRQHSFLSQEAFARELNVSFSSVNRWEGGRAKPNIAAMKSIKAFCESHNIDFSNLEKEWFGVREETE' A
#
# COMPACT_ATOMS: atom_id res chain seq x y z
N MET A 1 -6.78 -0.23 12.07
CA MET A 1 -7.12 0.42 10.82
C MET A 1 -7.10 -0.59 9.69
N SER A 2 -7.78 -0.28 8.61
CA SER A 2 -7.85 -1.19 7.49
C SER A 2 -6.60 -1.09 6.63
N LEU A 3 -6.43 -2.08 5.74
CA LEU A 3 -5.33 -2.07 4.80
C LEU A 3 -5.33 -0.78 3.95
N SER A 4 -6.51 -0.38 3.46
CA SER A 4 -6.59 0.81 2.63
C SER A 4 -6.22 2.06 3.43
N ASP A 5 -6.61 2.12 4.70
CA ASP A 5 -6.24 3.24 5.56
C ASP A 5 -4.74 3.29 5.81
N GLU A 6 -4.12 2.12 6.02
CA GLU A 6 -2.68 2.08 6.25
C GLU A 6 -1.90 2.54 5.01
N LEU A 7 -2.34 2.10 3.84
CA LEU A 7 -1.69 2.52 2.59
C LEU A 7 -1.80 4.02 2.39
N LYS A 8 -3.00 4.55 2.61
CA LYS A 8 -3.23 5.98 2.48
C LYS A 8 -2.38 6.76 3.47
N SER A 9 -2.27 6.26 4.69
CA SER A 9 -1.47 6.90 5.73
C SER A 9 0.00 6.97 5.34
N ILE A 10 0.54 5.87 4.83
CA ILE A 10 1.94 5.83 4.38
C ILE A 10 2.17 6.88 3.30
N ARG A 11 1.27 6.94 2.33
CA ARG A 11 1.37 7.91 1.25
C ARG A 11 1.33 9.34 1.78
N GLN A 12 0.35 9.62 2.65
CA GLN A 12 0.17 10.98 3.16
C GLN A 12 1.34 11.42 4.01
N HIS A 13 1.90 10.53 4.80
CA HIS A 13 3.06 10.86 5.63
C HIS A 13 4.30 11.11 4.78
N SER A 14 4.29 10.65 3.54
CA SER A 14 5.38 10.89 2.60
C SER A 14 5.12 12.12 1.74
N PHE A 15 3.99 12.80 1.95
CA PHE A 15 3.60 14.00 1.20
C PHE A 15 3.51 13.75 -0.29
N LEU A 16 2.97 12.60 -0.67
CA LEU A 16 2.85 12.23 -2.08
C LEU A 16 1.39 12.18 -2.49
N SER A 17 1.13 12.58 -3.73
CA SER A 17 -0.17 12.32 -4.35
C SER A 17 -0.25 10.84 -4.69
N GLN A 18 -1.45 10.38 -5.05
CA GLN A 18 -1.61 8.99 -5.49
C GLN A 18 -0.76 8.73 -6.74
N GLU A 19 -0.70 9.68 -7.66
CA GLU A 19 0.11 9.52 -8.86
C GLU A 19 1.59 9.41 -8.55
N ALA A 20 2.07 10.28 -7.66
CA ALA A 20 3.48 10.26 -7.30
C ALA A 20 3.83 8.98 -6.56
N PHE A 21 2.95 8.53 -5.68
CA PHE A 21 3.15 7.28 -4.94
C PHE A 21 3.22 6.11 -5.91
N ALA A 22 2.31 6.09 -6.89
CA ALA A 22 2.31 5.03 -7.90
C ALA A 22 3.64 4.99 -8.66
N ARG A 23 4.17 6.17 -9.02
CA ARG A 23 5.46 6.24 -9.70
C ARG A 23 6.58 5.71 -8.82
N GLU A 24 6.56 6.07 -7.54
CA GLU A 24 7.59 5.58 -6.61
C GLU A 24 7.55 4.06 -6.49
N LEU A 25 6.37 3.49 -6.53
CA LEU A 25 6.20 2.04 -6.40
C LEU A 25 6.28 1.30 -7.72
N ASN A 26 6.37 2.05 -8.81
CA ASN A 26 6.39 1.47 -10.16
C ASN A 26 5.13 0.67 -10.45
N VAL A 27 4.00 1.22 -10.07
CA VAL A 27 2.68 0.64 -10.35
C VAL A 27 1.80 1.70 -10.98
N SER A 28 0.63 1.30 -11.46
CA SER A 28 -0.28 2.25 -12.09
C SER A 28 -1.01 3.08 -11.04
N PHE A 29 -1.42 4.28 -11.44
CA PHE A 29 -2.28 5.11 -10.61
C PHE A 29 -3.55 4.37 -10.23
N SER A 30 -4.13 3.63 -11.19
CA SER A 30 -5.34 2.85 -10.93
C SER A 30 -5.17 1.88 -9.78
N SER A 31 -4.01 1.24 -9.71
CA SER A 31 -3.72 0.30 -8.63
C SER A 31 -3.78 0.99 -7.28
N VAL A 32 -3.07 2.11 -7.15
CA VAL A 32 -3.06 2.85 -5.88
C VAL A 32 -4.47 3.31 -5.52
N ASN A 33 -5.18 3.83 -6.50
CA ASN A 33 -6.53 4.32 -6.28
C ASN A 33 -7.45 3.22 -5.78
N ARG A 34 -7.36 2.04 -6.37
CA ARG A 34 -8.20 0.91 -5.96
C ARG A 34 -7.81 0.37 -4.59
N TRP A 35 -6.52 0.34 -4.29
CA TRP A 35 -6.08 -0.10 -2.96
C TRP A 35 -6.63 0.83 -1.88
N GLU A 36 -6.52 2.13 -2.11
CA GLU A 36 -6.96 3.12 -1.11
C GLU A 36 -8.48 3.20 -1.02
N GLY A 37 -9.16 2.80 -2.08
CA GLY A 37 -10.61 2.72 -2.08
C GLY A 37 -11.16 1.42 -1.52
N GLY A 38 -10.29 0.50 -1.13
CA GLY A 38 -10.73 -0.77 -0.58
C GLY A 38 -11.26 -1.75 -1.59
N ARG A 39 -11.00 -1.53 -2.89
CA ARG A 39 -11.53 -2.39 -3.96
C ARG A 39 -10.57 -3.46 -4.41
N ALA A 40 -9.33 -3.39 -3.95
CA ALA A 40 -8.32 -4.38 -4.29
C ALA A 40 -7.23 -4.31 -3.24
N LYS A 41 -6.45 -5.38 -3.13
CA LYS A 41 -5.28 -5.33 -2.24
C LYS A 41 -4.03 -5.52 -3.09
N PRO A 42 -2.89 -4.98 -2.65
CA PRO A 42 -1.64 -5.16 -3.39
C PRO A 42 -1.27 -6.64 -3.46
N ASN A 43 -0.76 -7.07 -4.60
CA ASN A 43 -0.23 -8.41 -4.70
C ASN A 43 1.17 -8.46 -4.07
N ILE A 44 1.78 -9.64 -4.07
CA ILE A 44 3.07 -9.80 -3.41
C ILE A 44 4.14 -8.90 -4.02
N ALA A 45 4.15 -8.78 -5.34
CA ALA A 45 5.13 -7.93 -6.00
C ALA A 45 4.98 -6.47 -5.57
N ALA A 46 3.72 -6.01 -5.48
CA ALA A 46 3.45 -4.65 -5.04
C ALA A 46 3.84 -4.47 -3.58
N MET A 47 3.59 -5.47 -2.75
CA MET A 47 3.97 -5.39 -1.34
C MET A 47 5.47 -5.29 -1.17
N LYS A 48 6.23 -5.97 -2.00
CA LYS A 48 7.69 -5.84 -1.96
C LYS A 48 8.14 -4.41 -2.29
N SER A 49 7.51 -3.80 -3.28
CA SER A 49 7.81 -2.41 -3.63
C SER A 49 7.45 -1.47 -2.49
N ILE A 50 6.30 -1.69 -1.87
CA ILE A 50 5.85 -0.85 -0.76
C ILE A 50 6.81 -0.99 0.42
N LYS A 51 7.24 -2.22 0.69
CA LYS A 51 8.18 -2.44 1.79
C LYS A 51 9.50 -1.72 1.54
N ALA A 52 10.02 -1.82 0.32
CA ALA A 52 11.26 -1.14 -0.04
C ALA A 52 11.11 0.38 0.10
N PHE A 53 9.96 0.90 -0.32
CA PHE A 53 9.67 2.32 -0.18
C PHE A 53 9.68 2.72 1.30
N CYS A 54 8.99 1.95 2.14
CA CYS A 54 8.92 2.25 3.56
C CYS A 54 10.30 2.21 4.21
N GLU A 55 11.11 1.23 3.83
CA GLU A 55 12.46 1.10 4.39
C GLU A 55 13.33 2.29 4.00
N SER A 56 13.23 2.74 2.76
CA SER A 56 14.06 3.86 2.31
C SER A 56 13.60 5.19 2.89
N HIS A 57 12.37 5.25 3.39
CA HIS A 57 11.84 6.48 3.98
C HIS A 57 11.70 6.39 5.49
N ASN A 58 12.23 5.34 6.10
CA ASN A 58 12.14 5.12 7.55
C ASN A 58 10.71 5.09 8.05
N ILE A 59 9.84 4.45 7.29
CA ILE A 59 8.44 4.31 7.65
C ILE A 59 8.22 2.90 8.19
N ASP A 60 7.52 2.79 9.30
CA ASP A 60 7.21 1.49 9.90
C ASP A 60 6.24 0.74 8.99
N PHE A 61 6.64 -0.45 8.57
CA PHE A 61 5.87 -1.28 7.66
C PHE A 61 5.00 -2.30 8.39
N SER A 62 5.21 -2.47 9.69
CA SER A 62 4.61 -3.61 10.40
C SER A 62 3.08 -3.57 10.45
N ASN A 63 2.49 -2.38 10.62
CA ASN A 63 1.03 -2.29 10.64
C ASN A 63 0.43 -2.66 9.29
N LEU A 64 1.05 -2.19 8.22
CA LEU A 64 0.59 -2.52 6.89
C LEU A 64 0.69 -4.02 6.62
N GLU A 65 1.81 -4.60 7.02
CA GLU A 65 2.05 -6.01 6.83
C GLU A 65 0.97 -6.83 7.54
N LYS A 66 0.69 -6.47 8.78
CA LYS A 66 -0.33 -7.14 9.56
C LYS A 66 -1.70 -7.06 8.89
N GLU A 67 -2.05 -5.87 8.42
CA GLU A 67 -3.35 -5.70 7.76
C GLU A 67 -3.42 -6.47 6.46
N TRP A 68 -2.31 -6.52 5.73
CA TRP A 68 -2.29 -7.24 4.46
C TRP A 68 -2.49 -8.74 4.67
N PHE A 69 -1.81 -9.30 5.66
CA PHE A 69 -1.98 -10.72 5.98
C PHE A 69 -3.35 -11.02 6.58
N GLY A 70 -3.95 -10.02 7.21
CA GLY A 70 -5.27 -10.18 7.80
C GLY A 70 -6.40 -10.14 6.82
N VAL A 71 -6.19 -9.61 5.61
CA VAL A 71 -7.23 -9.55 4.59
C VAL A 71 -7.40 -10.93 3.98
N ARG A 72 -8.60 -11.45 4.03
CA ARG A 72 -8.87 -12.78 3.49
C ARG A 72 -9.45 -12.70 2.11
N GLU A 73 -9.01 -13.61 1.28
CA GLU A 73 -9.65 -13.80 -0.01
C GLU A 73 -10.96 -14.51 0.22
N GLU A 74 -11.95 -14.12 -0.54
CA GLU A 74 -13.27 -14.70 -0.35
C GLU A 74 -13.40 -16.08 -0.92
N THR A 75 -12.38 -16.55 -1.54
CA THR A 75 -12.42 -17.86 -2.17
C THR A 75 -12.29 -18.99 -1.18
N GLU A 76 -11.86 -18.68 0.04
CA GLU A 76 -11.64 -19.74 0.97
C GLU A 76 -12.84 -20.48 1.34
#